data_6bcb33671537240aa6cd215b348d424d
#
_entry.id   6bcb33671537240aa6cd215b348d424d
#
_cell.length_a   1.000
_cell.length_b   1.000
_cell.length_c   1.000
_cell.angle_alpha   90.00
_cell.angle_beta   90.00
_cell.angle_gamma   90.00
#
_symmetry.space_group_name_H-M   'P 1'
#
loop_
_entity.id
_entity.type
_entity.pdbx_description
1 polymer ?
#
loop_
_entity_poly.entity_id
_entity_poly.type
_entity_poly.pdbx_seq_one_letter_code
_entity_poly.pdbx_strand_id
1 'polypeptide(L)'
;MTTEIEPQSLQNLSLKSVKRALDLFSPAHDQLAPPDPESKKVRLSHKIQVAFGGVEPVSKQHIRKADHNNEQIAPSNALPGEKVFTFLVVYCSKVSNFYCLMNSSRSRRSQGSSKGPLAVVGPTLPPRSLNDNTVHAGKSTTVLPAFGSSSERNLSTSALMERIPSRWPRPEWHAPWKYYRVIQGGHLGWVRSVAFDSSNDWFCTGSADRTIKVWDVASGVLKHTLTGHIGQVRGLAVSNQHSYIFSAGDDKQVKCWDLEQNKVIRSYHGHLSGVYCLALQPTLDVVLTGGRDSVCRVWDIRTKVQTFALSGHDKDVCSVFTRPTDPQVVTGSHDSTIKFWDLRYGRTMATLTNHKKAVRAMALHPKENAFVSASADNIKKFSLPKGEFRHNMLSQQRATINAVAVNEDGVMVTGGDNGSLWFWDWKSGHSFQQAETIVQPGSLESEAGIYAACYDQTGSRLVTCEADKTIKMWKEDENATPETHPLNFRPPKEIRRF
;
A
#
# COMPACT_ATOMS: atom_id res chain seq x y z
N MET A 1 6.05 46.50 -14.60
CA MET A 1 5.31 46.01 -15.77
C MET A 1 5.11 44.51 -15.55
N THR A 2 3.98 44.14 -15.01
CA THR A 2 3.59 42.73 -14.82
C THR A 2 3.01 42.24 -16.15
N THR A 3 3.75 41.42 -16.86
CA THR A 3 3.25 40.75 -18.05
C THR A 3 2.23 39.69 -17.60
N GLU A 4 0.96 40.00 -17.78
CA GLU A 4 -0.09 39.00 -17.69
C GLU A 4 0.16 37.88 -18.74
N ILE A 5 0.43 36.71 -18.28
CA ILE A 5 0.58 35.52 -19.14
C ILE A 5 -0.84 35.06 -19.49
N GLU A 6 -1.29 35.37 -20.70
CA GLU A 6 -2.56 34.85 -21.20
C GLU A 6 -2.61 33.33 -21.14
N PRO A 7 -3.71 32.73 -20.65
CA PRO A 7 -3.87 31.28 -20.60
C PRO A 7 -3.89 30.71 -22.03
N GLN A 8 -2.95 29.84 -22.32
CA GLN A 8 -2.86 29.18 -23.63
C GLN A 8 -4.06 28.26 -23.87
N SER A 9 -4.63 28.32 -25.08
CA SER A 9 -5.77 27.50 -25.44
C SER A 9 -5.46 25.99 -25.32
N LEU A 10 -6.47 25.20 -24.94
CA LEU A 10 -6.37 23.72 -24.80
C LEU A 10 -5.83 23.04 -26.08
N GLN A 11 -6.14 23.59 -27.27
CA GLN A 11 -5.63 23.10 -28.54
C GLN A 11 -4.12 23.31 -28.67
N ASN A 12 -3.58 24.46 -28.23
CA ASN A 12 -2.14 24.74 -28.23
C ASN A 12 -1.39 23.89 -27.21
N LEU A 13 -2.03 23.57 -26.08
CA LEU A 13 -1.46 22.65 -25.09
C LEU A 13 -1.43 21.21 -25.58
N SER A 14 -2.48 20.75 -26.28
CA SER A 14 -2.53 19.40 -26.85
C SER A 14 -1.52 19.25 -28.00
N LEU A 15 -1.39 20.23 -28.89
CA LEU A 15 -0.37 20.24 -29.96
C LEU A 15 1.05 20.27 -29.41
N LYS A 16 1.30 21.04 -28.35
CA LYS A 16 2.60 21.03 -27.66
C LYS A 16 2.87 19.68 -26.98
N SER A 17 1.85 19.01 -26.46
CA SER A 17 1.97 17.69 -25.87
C SER A 17 2.29 16.64 -26.92
N VAL A 18 1.61 16.65 -28.07
CA VAL A 18 1.87 15.75 -29.21
C VAL A 18 3.25 16.01 -29.79
N LYS A 19 3.63 17.27 -30.01
CA LYS A 19 4.97 17.61 -30.50
C LYS A 19 6.07 17.13 -29.55
N ARG A 20 5.87 17.27 -28.23
CA ARG A 20 6.82 16.75 -27.22
C ARG A 20 6.84 15.23 -27.16
N ALA A 21 5.71 14.56 -27.39
CA ALA A 21 5.71 13.11 -27.52
C ALA A 21 6.52 12.66 -28.72
N LEU A 22 6.34 13.31 -29.88
CA LEU A 22 7.14 13.05 -31.08
C LEU A 22 8.64 13.33 -30.86
N ASP A 23 8.99 14.44 -30.17
CA ASP A 23 10.38 14.76 -29.83
C ASP A 23 11.00 13.74 -28.84
N LEU A 24 10.22 13.14 -27.96
CA LEU A 24 10.67 12.09 -27.03
C LEU A 24 10.98 10.76 -27.71
N PHE A 25 10.35 10.49 -28.85
CA PHE A 25 10.57 9.28 -29.66
C PHE A 25 11.52 9.52 -30.85
N SER A 26 12.07 10.74 -30.95
CA SER A 26 13.07 11.05 -31.98
C SER A 26 14.45 10.49 -31.58
N PRO A 27 15.27 10.08 -32.53
CA PRO A 27 16.63 9.61 -32.27
C PRO A 27 17.55 10.67 -31.64
N ALA A 28 17.15 11.95 -31.63
CA ALA A 28 17.86 13.05 -30.98
C ALA A 28 17.48 13.32 -29.53
N HIS A 29 16.75 12.42 -28.88
CA HIS A 29 16.19 12.58 -27.52
C HIS A 29 17.25 12.91 -26.45
N ASP A 30 18.46 12.38 -26.57
CA ASP A 30 19.52 12.59 -25.56
C ASP A 30 20.21 13.96 -25.66
N GLN A 31 19.89 14.74 -26.70
CA GLN A 31 20.46 16.09 -26.92
C GLN A 31 19.58 17.22 -26.34
N LEU A 32 18.38 16.91 -25.87
CA LEU A 32 17.49 17.91 -25.29
C LEU A 32 17.90 18.23 -23.84
N ALA A 33 18.11 19.51 -23.56
CA ALA A 33 18.41 19.97 -22.23
C ALA A 33 17.35 19.51 -21.21
N PRO A 34 17.74 19.02 -20.03
CA PRO A 34 16.79 18.53 -19.03
C PRO A 34 15.88 19.67 -18.60
N PRO A 35 14.55 19.47 -18.55
CA PRO A 35 13.62 20.51 -18.14
C PRO A 35 13.83 20.86 -16.66
N ASP A 36 13.73 22.15 -16.36
CA ASP A 36 13.91 22.73 -15.04
C ASP A 36 13.06 22.03 -13.95
N PRO A 37 13.60 21.76 -12.74
CA PRO A 37 12.89 21.08 -11.66
C PRO A 37 11.61 21.81 -11.18
N GLU A 38 11.54 23.13 -11.28
CA GLU A 38 10.34 23.88 -10.92
C GLU A 38 9.22 23.67 -11.94
N SER A 39 9.51 23.66 -13.21
CA SER A 39 8.52 23.40 -14.26
C SER A 39 7.88 22.01 -14.15
N LYS A 40 8.57 21.06 -13.54
CA LYS A 40 8.09 19.67 -13.32
C LYS A 40 7.08 19.59 -12.18
N LYS A 41 7.32 20.30 -11.09
CA LYS A 41 6.36 20.41 -9.97
C LYS A 41 5.06 21.07 -10.42
N VAL A 42 5.16 22.14 -11.20
CA VAL A 42 3.98 22.83 -11.77
C VAL A 42 3.19 21.90 -12.70
N ARG A 43 3.84 21.06 -13.50
CA ARG A 43 3.18 20.10 -14.38
C ARG A 43 2.45 19.01 -13.60
N LEU A 44 3.08 18.44 -12.58
CA LEU A 44 2.43 17.43 -11.76
C LEU A 44 1.24 18.03 -11.00
N SER A 45 1.39 19.22 -10.43
CA SER A 45 0.31 19.95 -9.77
C SER A 45 -0.86 20.19 -10.73
N HIS A 46 -0.57 20.64 -11.96
CA HIS A 46 -1.59 20.85 -12.99
C HIS A 46 -2.26 19.54 -13.43
N LYS A 47 -1.51 18.46 -13.62
CA LYS A 47 -2.08 17.14 -13.93
C LYS A 47 -2.98 16.63 -12.81
N ILE A 48 -2.58 16.79 -11.54
CA ILE A 48 -3.39 16.43 -10.38
C ILE A 48 -4.67 17.26 -10.37
N GLN A 49 -4.60 18.55 -10.65
CA GLN A 49 -5.76 19.44 -10.68
C GLN A 49 -6.73 19.07 -11.83
N VAL A 50 -6.21 18.73 -12.99
CA VAL A 50 -7.03 18.30 -14.15
C VAL A 50 -7.68 16.93 -13.92
N ALA A 51 -6.91 15.97 -13.40
CA ALA A 51 -7.41 14.61 -13.19
C ALA A 51 -8.36 14.48 -11.98
N PHE A 52 -8.19 15.30 -10.94
CA PHE A 52 -8.87 15.16 -9.65
C PHE A 52 -9.47 16.46 -9.12
N GLY A 53 -9.67 17.47 -9.97
CA GLY A 53 -10.15 18.80 -9.58
C GLY A 53 -11.49 18.83 -8.85
N GLY A 54 -12.34 17.81 -9.07
CA GLY A 54 -13.64 17.65 -8.40
C GLY A 54 -13.59 16.86 -7.09
N VAL A 55 -12.43 16.30 -6.70
CA VAL A 55 -12.30 15.49 -5.48
C VAL A 55 -11.87 16.39 -4.31
N GLU A 56 -12.75 16.60 -3.34
CA GLU A 56 -12.39 17.36 -2.13
C GLU A 56 -11.41 16.59 -1.25
N PRO A 57 -10.33 17.22 -0.76
CA PRO A 57 -9.40 16.57 0.15
C PRO A 57 -10.08 16.26 1.49
N VAL A 58 -9.96 15.02 1.93
CA VAL A 58 -10.57 14.46 3.16
C VAL A 58 -10.16 15.22 4.43
N SER A 59 -9.09 16.00 4.39
CA SER A 59 -8.50 16.69 5.56
C SER A 59 -9.28 17.91 6.08
N LYS A 60 -10.25 18.46 5.33
CA LYS A 60 -10.96 19.69 5.74
C LYS A 60 -12.02 19.48 6.85
N GLN A 61 -12.39 18.23 7.16
CA GLN A 61 -13.47 17.99 8.12
C GLN A 61 -13.02 17.94 9.60
N HIS A 62 -11.72 17.87 9.91
CA HIS A 62 -11.24 17.82 11.30
C HIS A 62 -10.79 19.14 11.91
N ILE A 63 -10.68 20.22 11.12
CA ILE A 63 -10.19 21.53 11.62
C ILE A 63 -11.30 22.41 12.20
N ARG A 64 -12.58 22.06 12.02
CA ARG A 64 -13.70 22.92 12.47
C ARG A 64 -14.17 22.72 13.92
N LYS A 65 -13.47 21.97 14.77
CA LYS A 65 -13.90 21.71 16.16
C LYS A 65 -12.95 22.21 17.26
N ALA A 66 -11.89 22.94 16.95
CA ALA A 66 -10.91 23.35 17.96
C ALA A 66 -10.75 24.86 18.20
N ASP A 67 -11.43 25.75 17.47
CA ASP A 67 -11.26 27.20 17.69
C ASP A 67 -12.60 27.89 17.92
N HIS A 68 -13.09 27.81 19.15
CA HIS A 68 -13.92 28.81 19.76
C HIS A 68 -13.23 29.25 21.04
N ASN A 69 -12.36 30.25 20.92
CA ASN A 69 -12.22 31.37 21.88
C ASN A 69 -11.04 32.26 21.44
N ASN A 70 -11.40 33.53 21.40
CA ASN A 70 -10.58 34.75 21.46
C ASN A 70 -10.11 35.42 20.17
N GLU A 71 -10.83 36.44 19.97
CA GLU A 71 -10.47 37.88 19.91
C GLU A 71 -10.14 38.52 18.56
N GLN A 72 -10.90 39.58 18.36
CA GLN A 72 -10.93 40.57 17.30
C GLN A 72 -9.56 41.20 17.00
N ILE A 73 -9.20 41.32 15.74
CA ILE A 73 -8.55 42.51 15.16
C ILE A 73 -8.81 42.49 13.64
N ALA A 74 -9.13 43.68 13.13
CA ALA A 74 -9.67 44.00 11.81
C ALA A 74 -8.70 43.81 10.61
N PRO A 75 -9.20 43.91 9.35
CA PRO A 75 -8.55 43.29 8.19
C PRO A 75 -7.56 44.23 7.49
N SER A 76 -6.48 43.67 6.98
CA SER A 76 -5.71 44.29 5.91
C SER A 76 -5.57 43.27 4.74
N ASN A 77 -6.00 43.78 3.57
CA ASN A 77 -6.00 43.09 2.29
C ASN A 77 -4.58 42.67 1.85
N ALA A 78 -4.35 41.37 1.69
CA ALA A 78 -3.26 40.84 0.87
C ALA A 78 -3.64 39.45 0.35
N LEU A 79 -3.53 39.29 -0.93
CA LEU A 79 -3.83 38.07 -1.74
C LEU A 79 -3.05 36.86 -1.27
N PRO A 80 -3.65 35.61 -1.31
CA PRO A 80 -3.09 34.45 -0.68
C PRO A 80 -2.06 33.66 -1.53
N GLY A 81 -1.30 34.30 -2.39
CA GLY A 81 -0.37 33.59 -3.32
C GLY A 81 1.09 33.49 -2.86
N GLU A 82 1.60 34.43 -2.11
CA GLU A 82 3.06 34.57 -1.88
C GLU A 82 3.61 33.87 -0.61
N LYS A 83 2.79 33.62 0.39
CA LYS A 83 3.28 33.05 1.66
C LYS A 83 3.58 31.55 1.66
N VAL A 84 3.08 30.81 0.67
CA VAL A 84 3.33 29.36 0.58
C VAL A 84 4.70 29.03 -0.01
N PHE A 85 5.24 29.92 -0.87
CA PHE A 85 6.53 29.70 -1.53
C PHE A 85 7.74 29.90 -0.62
N THR A 86 7.66 30.87 0.29
CA THR A 86 8.78 31.20 1.20
C THR A 86 9.01 30.14 2.27
N PHE A 87 7.96 29.42 2.70
CA PHE A 87 8.09 28.35 3.70
C PHE A 87 8.73 27.06 3.16
N LEU A 88 8.61 26.79 1.87
CA LEU A 88 9.16 25.58 1.24
C LEU A 88 10.66 25.72 0.95
N VAL A 89 11.14 26.92 0.63
CA VAL A 89 12.56 27.20 0.39
C VAL A 89 13.37 27.18 1.70
N VAL A 90 12.79 27.68 2.79
CA VAL A 90 13.46 27.69 4.11
C VAL A 90 13.58 26.27 4.70
N TYR A 91 12.63 25.37 4.40
CA TYR A 91 12.72 23.98 4.89
C TYR A 91 13.76 23.13 4.14
N CYS A 92 13.97 23.38 2.84
CA CYS A 92 15.02 22.71 2.08
C CYS A 92 16.44 23.15 2.47
N SER A 93 16.64 24.44 2.81
CA SER A 93 17.95 24.93 3.23
C SER A 93 18.36 24.48 4.63
N LYS A 94 17.40 24.27 5.54
CA LYS A 94 17.69 23.78 6.91
C LYS A 94 18.03 22.28 6.96
N VAL A 95 17.49 21.47 6.06
CA VAL A 95 17.82 20.02 6.01
C VAL A 95 19.21 19.78 5.43
N SER A 96 19.68 20.61 4.49
CA SER A 96 21.05 20.50 3.96
C SER A 96 22.13 20.82 4.99
N ASN A 97 21.89 21.74 5.91
CA ASN A 97 22.85 22.09 6.95
C ASN A 97 22.90 21.10 8.12
N PHE A 98 21.86 20.29 8.33
CA PHE A 98 21.87 19.26 9.37
C PHE A 98 22.69 18.02 9.00
N TYR A 99 22.82 17.72 7.70
CA TYR A 99 23.64 16.61 7.22
C TYR A 99 25.15 16.89 7.23
N CYS A 100 25.56 18.17 7.21
CA CYS A 100 26.98 18.51 7.27
C CYS A 100 27.56 18.49 8.71
N LEU A 101 26.72 18.60 9.74
CA LEU A 101 27.17 18.62 11.14
C LEU A 101 27.26 17.25 11.82
N MET A 102 26.68 16.20 11.22
CA MET A 102 26.74 14.85 11.78
C MET A 102 27.93 14.00 11.29
N ASN A 103 28.72 14.45 10.32
CA ASN A 103 29.86 13.70 9.78
C ASN A 103 31.23 14.11 10.34
N SER A 104 31.29 15.04 11.31
CA SER A 104 32.59 15.48 11.87
C SER A 104 32.93 15.01 13.28
N SER A 105 32.14 14.08 13.87
CA SER A 105 32.41 13.57 15.21
C SER A 105 32.55 12.04 15.29
N ARG A 106 33.51 11.49 14.52
CA ARG A 106 34.00 10.13 14.74
C ARG A 106 35.52 10.07 14.55
N SER A 107 36.26 10.52 15.56
CA SER A 107 37.53 9.92 15.93
C SER A 107 38.04 10.52 17.25
N ARG A 108 37.98 9.77 18.33
CA ARG A 108 39.10 9.58 19.28
C ARG A 108 38.74 8.56 20.36
N ARG A 109 39.56 7.56 20.40
CA ARG A 109 39.69 6.49 21.36
C ARG A 109 40.38 7.01 22.63
N SER A 110 39.98 6.51 23.82
CA SER A 110 40.92 5.95 24.84
C SER A 110 40.12 5.60 26.10
N GLN A 111 40.13 4.35 26.47
CA GLN A 111 40.65 3.64 27.64
C GLN A 111 40.47 4.30 29.01
N GLY A 112 39.87 3.54 29.95
CA GLY A 112 40.07 3.75 31.38
C GLY A 112 39.02 3.10 32.27
N SER A 113 39.37 2.07 32.91
CA SER A 113 38.84 1.13 33.88
C SER A 113 38.14 1.72 35.13
N SER A 114 37.26 0.88 35.70
CA SER A 114 37.17 0.39 37.09
C SER A 114 35.92 0.74 37.90
N LYS A 115 35.25 -0.35 38.26
CA LYS A 115 34.67 -0.78 39.56
C LYS A 115 33.63 0.04 40.31
N GLY A 116 32.46 -0.59 40.48
CA GLY A 116 31.87 -1.02 41.74
C GLY A 116 30.75 -0.14 42.34
N PRO A 117 30.00 -0.69 43.30
CA PRO A 117 28.58 -0.92 43.06
C PRO A 117 27.64 -0.23 44.11
N LEU A 118 26.30 -0.50 43.98
CA LEU A 118 25.24 -0.35 45.00
C LEU A 118 24.64 1.04 45.24
N ALA A 119 23.36 1.19 45.00
CA ALA A 119 22.31 1.07 46.04
C ALA A 119 20.89 1.28 45.44
N VAL A 120 20.03 0.38 45.83
CA VAL A 120 18.59 0.37 45.67
C VAL A 120 17.93 1.35 46.64
N VAL A 121 17.04 2.20 46.23
CA VAL A 121 15.96 2.75 47.08
C VAL A 121 14.71 2.96 46.26
N GLY A 122 13.67 2.18 46.55
CA GLY A 122 12.30 2.42 46.12
C GLY A 122 11.51 3.18 47.18
N PRO A 123 10.50 3.94 46.82
CA PRO A 123 9.54 4.44 47.77
C PRO A 123 8.28 3.58 47.85
N THR A 124 7.97 3.28 49.10
CA THR A 124 6.83 2.57 49.68
C THR A 124 5.52 3.35 49.55
N LEU A 125 4.45 2.60 49.30
CA LEU A 125 3.05 3.03 49.43
C LEU A 125 2.59 2.87 50.90
N PRO A 126 1.71 3.74 51.43
CA PRO A 126 1.05 3.52 52.74
C PRO A 126 -0.26 2.75 52.59
N PRO A 127 -0.74 2.10 53.71
CA PRO A 127 -1.76 1.08 53.65
C PRO A 127 -3.20 1.60 53.82
N ARG A 128 -4.12 0.83 53.27
CA ARG A 128 -5.58 0.94 53.50
C ARG A 128 -5.95 0.44 54.90
N SER A 129 -6.76 1.20 55.61
CA SER A 129 -7.49 0.73 56.77
C SER A 129 -8.93 0.37 56.40
N LEU A 130 -9.32 -0.84 56.80
CA LEU A 130 -10.69 -1.34 56.89
C LEU A 130 -11.35 -0.76 58.15
N ASN A 131 -12.62 -0.42 58.07
CA ASN A 131 -13.54 -0.62 59.18
C ASN A 131 -14.98 -0.73 58.69
N ASP A 132 -15.62 -1.69 59.31
CA ASP A 132 -16.98 -2.20 59.18
C ASP A 132 -18.04 -1.30 59.87
N ASN A 133 -19.27 -1.72 59.54
CA ASN A 133 -20.51 -1.74 60.36
C ASN A 133 -21.59 -0.69 60.09
N THR A 134 -22.68 -1.20 59.68
CA THR A 134 -23.98 -1.59 60.22
C THR A 134 -25.17 -0.69 59.89
N VAL A 135 -26.13 -1.33 59.23
CA VAL A 135 -27.59 -1.37 59.43
C VAL A 135 -28.32 -0.11 59.97
N HIS A 136 -29.29 0.40 59.24
CA HIS A 136 -30.67 0.47 59.64
C HIS A 136 -31.67 0.89 58.56
N ALA A 137 -32.81 0.27 58.55
CA ALA A 137 -33.96 0.44 57.70
C ALA A 137 -34.75 1.73 58.03
N GLY A 138 -35.38 2.30 56.99
CA GLY A 138 -36.35 3.38 57.17
C GLY A 138 -37.19 3.60 55.94
N LYS A 139 -38.39 3.08 55.90
CA LYS A 139 -39.47 3.37 54.96
C LYS A 139 -39.92 4.84 55.03
N SER A 140 -40.09 5.53 53.92
CA SER A 140 -41.24 6.44 53.80
C SER A 140 -41.53 6.68 52.32
N THR A 141 -42.72 6.35 51.95
CA THR A 141 -43.48 6.63 50.74
C THR A 141 -43.75 8.12 50.58
N THR A 142 -43.46 8.67 49.40
CA THR A 142 -44.23 9.80 48.89
C THR A 142 -44.37 9.69 47.35
N VAL A 143 -45.59 9.82 46.90
CA VAL A 143 -46.13 9.57 45.58
C VAL A 143 -46.21 10.88 44.80
N LEU A 144 -45.94 10.79 43.46
CA LEU A 144 -46.42 11.58 42.33
C LEU A 144 -45.66 12.88 41.92
N PRO A 145 -45.74 13.28 40.59
CA PRO A 145 -46.32 12.59 39.42
C PRO A 145 -45.36 12.44 38.21
N ALA A 146 -45.72 11.48 37.40
CA ALA A 146 -45.17 11.27 36.11
C ALA A 146 -45.62 12.34 35.07
N PHE A 147 -44.68 12.90 34.35
CA PHE A 147 -44.93 13.45 33.01
C PHE A 147 -43.80 13.05 32.05
N GLY A 148 -44.19 12.29 31.11
CA GLY A 148 -43.86 12.12 29.72
C GLY A 148 -42.46 12.43 29.19
N SER A 149 -41.85 11.42 28.66
CA SER A 149 -41.09 11.35 27.43
C SER A 149 -40.04 10.23 27.45
N SER A 150 -40.48 9.01 27.66
CA SER A 150 -39.59 7.84 27.49
C SER A 150 -39.70 7.17 26.10
N SER A 151 -40.52 7.70 25.18
CA SER A 151 -40.72 7.09 23.87
C SER A 151 -39.73 7.55 22.79
N GLU A 152 -39.18 8.77 22.90
CA GLU A 152 -38.25 9.26 21.90
C GLU A 152 -36.82 8.73 22.03
N ARG A 153 -36.37 8.36 23.23
CA ARG A 153 -35.04 7.75 23.40
C ARG A 153 -34.97 6.28 22.98
N ASN A 154 -36.08 5.58 23.02
CA ASN A 154 -36.15 4.17 22.61
C ASN A 154 -36.26 4.02 21.08
N LEU A 155 -36.83 5.00 20.37
CA LEU A 155 -36.92 5.00 18.93
C LEU A 155 -35.55 5.25 18.27
N SER A 156 -34.68 6.06 18.86
CA SER A 156 -33.35 6.32 18.33
C SER A 156 -32.39 5.12 18.54
N THR A 157 -32.55 4.37 19.61
CA THR A 157 -31.74 3.18 19.86
C THR A 157 -32.21 1.98 19.05
N SER A 158 -33.52 1.80 18.83
CA SER A 158 -34.03 0.74 17.94
C SER A 158 -33.66 0.99 16.47
N ALA A 159 -33.80 2.22 16.00
CA ALA A 159 -33.40 2.60 14.63
C ALA A 159 -31.89 2.49 14.39
N LEU A 160 -31.06 2.67 15.43
CA LEU A 160 -29.62 2.39 15.39
C LEU A 160 -29.31 0.89 15.45
N MET A 161 -30.11 0.10 16.15
CA MET A 161 -29.96 -1.36 16.18
C MET A 161 -30.38 -2.03 14.86
N GLU A 162 -31.34 -1.51 14.13
CA GLU A 162 -31.73 -2.02 12.82
C GLU A 162 -30.66 -1.80 11.73
N ARG A 163 -29.79 -0.79 11.88
CA ARG A 163 -28.69 -0.51 10.95
C ARG A 163 -27.45 -1.37 11.16
N ILE A 164 -27.39 -2.15 12.25
CA ILE A 164 -26.26 -3.03 12.52
C ILE A 164 -26.71 -4.44 12.17
N PRO A 165 -26.14 -5.08 11.14
CA PRO A 165 -26.47 -6.47 10.85
C PRO A 165 -26.20 -7.30 12.10
N SER A 166 -27.27 -7.86 12.67
CA SER A 166 -27.21 -8.70 13.88
C SER A 166 -26.52 -10.04 13.65
N ARG A 167 -26.17 -10.33 12.40
CA ARG A 167 -25.47 -11.54 11.97
C ARG A 167 -24.28 -11.19 11.10
N TRP A 168 -23.17 -11.90 11.33
CA TRP A 168 -22.03 -11.91 10.42
C TRP A 168 -22.49 -12.32 9.02
N PRO A 169 -22.02 -11.67 7.94
CA PRO A 169 -22.40 -12.02 6.58
C PRO A 169 -22.07 -13.49 6.32
N ARG A 170 -23.01 -14.22 5.75
CA ARG A 170 -22.75 -15.59 5.32
C ARG A 170 -21.78 -15.55 4.16
N PRO A 171 -20.75 -16.43 4.12
CA PRO A 171 -19.86 -16.53 2.98
C PRO A 171 -20.63 -16.99 1.74
N GLU A 172 -20.25 -16.45 0.60
CA GLU A 172 -20.67 -16.96 -0.70
C GLU A 172 -19.89 -18.24 -1.00
N TRP A 173 -20.51 -19.14 -1.74
CA TRP A 173 -19.82 -20.35 -2.19
C TRP A 173 -18.91 -20.00 -3.36
N HIS A 174 -17.67 -20.45 -3.30
CA HIS A 174 -16.68 -20.33 -4.37
C HIS A 174 -16.14 -21.72 -4.72
N ALA A 175 -15.86 -21.94 -6.00
CA ALA A 175 -15.21 -23.16 -6.44
C ALA A 175 -13.78 -23.23 -5.88
N PRO A 176 -13.29 -24.41 -5.51
CA PRO A 176 -11.91 -24.58 -5.07
C PRO A 176 -10.94 -24.36 -6.23
N TRP A 177 -9.76 -23.82 -5.90
CA TRP A 177 -8.69 -23.53 -6.86
C TRP A 177 -7.74 -24.72 -6.93
N LYS A 178 -7.37 -25.10 -8.16
CA LYS A 178 -6.38 -26.17 -8.45
C LYS A 178 -5.26 -25.61 -9.32
N TYR A 179 -4.01 -26.05 -9.06
CA TYR A 179 -2.94 -25.77 -9.99
C TYR A 179 -3.11 -26.64 -11.25
N TYR A 180 -3.00 -26.03 -12.41
CA TYR A 180 -3.10 -26.75 -13.69
C TYR A 180 -1.79 -26.75 -14.47
N ARG A 181 -0.86 -25.86 -14.12
CA ARG A 181 0.45 -25.75 -14.75
C ARG A 181 1.51 -25.33 -13.75
N VAL A 182 2.69 -25.93 -13.88
CA VAL A 182 3.89 -25.54 -13.15
C VAL A 182 4.99 -25.25 -14.17
N ILE A 183 5.56 -24.06 -14.13
CA ILE A 183 6.69 -23.65 -14.96
C ILE A 183 7.96 -23.85 -14.13
N GLN A 184 8.75 -24.83 -14.52
CA GLN A 184 10.01 -25.21 -13.87
C GLN A 184 11.21 -24.85 -14.76
N GLY A 185 12.39 -24.67 -14.14
CA GLY A 185 13.64 -24.43 -14.89
C GLY A 185 13.74 -23.07 -15.59
N GLY A 186 12.72 -22.22 -15.44
CA GLY A 186 12.73 -20.89 -16.05
C GLY A 186 13.68 -19.94 -15.35
N HIS A 187 13.57 -19.83 -14.04
CA HIS A 187 14.44 -18.99 -13.21
C HIS A 187 15.48 -19.81 -12.45
N LEU A 188 16.65 -19.21 -12.22
CA LEU A 188 17.74 -19.83 -11.44
C LEU A 188 17.71 -19.40 -9.96
N GLY A 189 16.92 -18.43 -9.60
CA GLY A 189 16.75 -17.89 -8.25
C GLY A 189 15.29 -17.76 -7.84
N TRP A 190 15.04 -17.41 -6.59
CA TRP A 190 13.71 -17.21 -6.05
C TRP A 190 12.91 -16.23 -6.89
N VAL A 191 11.67 -16.56 -7.23
CA VAL A 191 10.79 -15.67 -7.99
C VAL A 191 10.04 -14.75 -7.01
N ARG A 192 10.32 -13.45 -7.09
CA ARG A 192 9.89 -12.51 -6.05
C ARG A 192 8.76 -11.58 -6.43
N SER A 193 8.51 -11.41 -7.70
CA SER A 193 7.48 -10.50 -8.20
C SER A 193 6.83 -11.04 -9.46
N VAL A 194 5.56 -10.68 -9.66
CA VAL A 194 4.77 -11.02 -10.82
C VAL A 194 3.84 -9.86 -11.17
N ALA A 195 3.63 -9.63 -12.45
CA ALA A 195 2.65 -8.67 -12.96
C ALA A 195 2.08 -9.17 -14.28
N PHE A 196 0.76 -9.02 -14.46
CA PHE A 196 0.08 -9.31 -15.72
C PHE A 196 0.02 -8.06 -16.59
N ASP A 197 -0.04 -8.29 -17.89
CA ASP A 197 -0.36 -7.26 -18.86
C ASP A 197 -1.87 -7.00 -18.93
N SER A 198 -2.23 -5.81 -19.42
CA SER A 198 -3.62 -5.42 -19.62
C SER A 198 -4.34 -6.22 -20.70
N SER A 199 -3.62 -6.71 -21.71
CA SER A 199 -4.16 -7.60 -22.75
C SER A 199 -4.45 -9.02 -22.27
N ASN A 200 -3.87 -9.41 -21.14
CA ASN A 200 -3.93 -10.76 -20.58
C ASN A 200 -3.27 -11.86 -21.42
N ASP A 201 -2.49 -11.48 -22.44
CA ASP A 201 -1.77 -12.44 -23.31
C ASP A 201 -0.46 -12.91 -22.71
N TRP A 202 0.13 -12.11 -21.83
CA TRP A 202 1.40 -12.40 -21.19
C TRP A 202 1.48 -11.86 -19.77
N PHE A 203 2.40 -12.41 -19.01
CA PHE A 203 2.78 -11.92 -17.69
C PHE A 203 4.30 -11.88 -17.54
N CYS A 204 4.79 -11.07 -16.62
CA CYS A 204 6.20 -10.98 -16.32
C CYS A 204 6.50 -11.38 -14.88
N THR A 205 7.69 -11.95 -14.68
CA THR A 205 8.20 -12.36 -13.37
C THR A 205 9.59 -11.81 -13.13
N GLY A 206 9.85 -11.36 -11.93
CA GLY A 206 11.15 -10.87 -11.48
C GLY A 206 11.75 -11.79 -10.42
N SER A 207 13.02 -12.08 -10.57
CA SER A 207 13.68 -13.09 -9.74
C SER A 207 14.94 -12.58 -9.06
N ALA A 208 15.36 -13.36 -8.07
CA ALA A 208 16.64 -13.19 -7.39
C ALA A 208 17.85 -13.48 -8.30
N ASP A 209 17.64 -14.12 -9.46
CA ASP A 209 18.64 -14.30 -10.52
C ASP A 209 18.95 -13.01 -11.29
N ARG A 210 18.36 -11.87 -10.90
CA ARG A 210 18.55 -10.53 -11.49
C ARG A 210 17.94 -10.37 -12.86
N THR A 211 17.12 -11.32 -13.31
CA THR A 211 16.44 -11.30 -14.60
C THR A 211 14.94 -11.06 -14.44
N ILE A 212 14.35 -10.49 -15.47
CA ILE A 212 12.91 -10.42 -15.65
C ILE A 212 12.57 -11.29 -16.85
N LYS A 213 11.57 -12.14 -16.70
CA LYS A 213 11.13 -13.03 -17.78
C LYS A 213 9.69 -12.75 -18.11
N VAL A 214 9.40 -12.76 -19.40
CA VAL A 214 8.05 -12.56 -19.96
C VAL A 214 7.55 -13.89 -20.51
N TRP A 215 6.37 -14.29 -20.05
CA TRP A 215 5.76 -15.57 -20.31
C TRP A 215 4.44 -15.40 -21.04
N ASP A 216 4.17 -16.29 -21.97
CA ASP A 216 2.86 -16.40 -22.59
C ASP A 216 1.86 -17.07 -21.62
N VAL A 217 0.70 -16.48 -21.43
CA VAL A 217 -0.30 -16.99 -20.48
C VAL A 217 -0.91 -18.30 -20.97
N ALA A 218 -1.17 -18.40 -22.28
CA ALA A 218 -1.83 -19.58 -22.85
C ALA A 218 -0.94 -20.81 -22.87
N SER A 219 0.29 -20.69 -23.37
CA SER A 219 1.23 -21.79 -23.51
C SER A 219 2.15 -21.99 -22.32
N GLY A 220 2.40 -20.94 -21.51
CA GLY A 220 3.40 -20.94 -20.45
C GLY A 220 4.84 -20.91 -20.96
N VAL A 221 5.04 -20.60 -22.23
CA VAL A 221 6.36 -20.56 -22.87
C VAL A 221 7.03 -19.21 -22.62
N LEU A 222 8.34 -19.22 -22.43
CA LEU A 222 9.15 -18.02 -22.25
C LEU A 222 9.22 -17.25 -23.58
N LYS A 223 8.74 -16.00 -23.59
CA LYS A 223 8.84 -15.08 -24.75
C LYS A 223 10.13 -14.30 -24.73
N HIS A 224 10.43 -13.62 -23.62
CA HIS A 224 11.60 -12.74 -23.51
C HIS A 224 12.29 -12.88 -22.16
N THR A 225 13.60 -12.59 -22.16
CA THR A 225 14.40 -12.44 -20.95
C THR A 225 15.06 -11.07 -20.96
N LEU A 226 14.76 -10.25 -19.96
CA LEU A 226 15.31 -8.92 -19.77
C LEU A 226 16.44 -8.99 -18.74
N THR A 227 17.63 -8.60 -19.14
CA THR A 227 18.83 -8.60 -18.31
C THR A 227 19.36 -7.17 -18.15
N GLY A 228 19.85 -6.82 -16.96
CA GLY A 228 20.41 -5.47 -16.72
C GLY A 228 20.34 -5.00 -15.28
N HIS A 229 19.58 -5.67 -14.40
CA HIS A 229 19.69 -5.46 -12.97
C HIS A 229 20.93 -6.16 -12.40
N ILE A 230 21.61 -5.48 -11.47
CA ILE A 230 22.78 -6.03 -10.76
C ILE A 230 22.31 -6.74 -9.48
N GLY A 231 21.19 -6.32 -8.90
CA GLY A 231 20.55 -6.90 -7.72
C GLY A 231 19.29 -7.70 -8.05
N GLN A 232 18.73 -8.36 -7.04
CA GLN A 232 17.46 -9.10 -7.16
C GLN A 232 16.33 -8.15 -7.59
N VAL A 233 15.43 -8.62 -8.45
CA VAL A 233 14.22 -7.89 -8.84
C VAL A 233 13.10 -8.21 -7.87
N ARG A 234 12.63 -7.20 -7.14
CA ARG A 234 11.61 -7.37 -6.09
C ARG A 234 10.26 -6.79 -6.42
N GLY A 235 10.21 -5.76 -7.25
CA GLY A 235 8.98 -5.11 -7.66
C GLY A 235 8.85 -5.08 -9.16
N LEU A 236 7.66 -5.35 -9.66
CA LEU A 236 7.29 -5.28 -11.08
C LEU A 236 5.94 -4.59 -11.22
N ALA A 237 5.80 -3.81 -12.27
CA ALA A 237 4.51 -3.31 -12.74
C ALA A 237 4.54 -3.12 -14.25
N VAL A 238 3.43 -3.43 -14.90
CA VAL A 238 3.22 -3.27 -16.34
C VAL A 238 2.37 -2.03 -16.57
N SER A 239 2.74 -1.22 -17.55
CA SER A 239 1.97 -0.04 -17.91
C SER A 239 0.77 -0.43 -18.77
N ASN A 240 -0.41 0.07 -18.44
CA ASN A 240 -1.61 -0.14 -19.26
C ASN A 240 -1.70 0.80 -20.48
N GLN A 241 -0.86 1.84 -20.51
CA GLN A 241 -0.92 2.87 -21.57
C GLN A 241 0.18 2.70 -22.61
N HIS A 242 1.27 2.06 -22.26
CA HIS A 242 2.46 1.89 -23.09
C HIS A 242 3.01 0.48 -22.94
N SER A 243 3.72 -0.02 -23.93
CA SER A 243 4.42 -1.32 -23.90
C SER A 243 5.65 -1.31 -22.98
N TYR A 244 5.51 -0.71 -21.76
CA TYR A 244 6.60 -0.60 -20.80
C TYR A 244 6.41 -1.47 -19.58
N ILE A 245 7.52 -2.09 -19.15
CA ILE A 245 7.62 -2.74 -17.85
C ILE A 245 8.48 -1.88 -16.94
N PHE A 246 8.03 -1.70 -15.70
CA PHE A 246 8.83 -1.07 -14.65
C PHE A 246 9.28 -2.13 -13.66
N SER A 247 10.56 -2.08 -13.30
CA SER A 247 11.15 -3.01 -12.34
C SER A 247 11.91 -2.28 -11.25
N ALA A 248 11.85 -2.81 -10.06
CA ALA A 248 12.57 -2.31 -8.89
C ALA A 248 13.47 -3.40 -8.32
N GLY A 249 14.72 -3.07 -8.03
CA GLY A 249 15.72 -4.03 -7.57
C GLY A 249 16.47 -3.66 -6.30
N ASP A 250 17.15 -4.65 -5.75
CA ASP A 250 18.06 -4.47 -4.61
C ASP A 250 19.30 -3.62 -4.97
N ASP A 251 19.54 -3.37 -6.27
CA ASP A 251 20.58 -2.48 -6.82
C ASP A 251 20.25 -0.99 -6.64
N LYS A 252 19.21 -0.65 -5.88
CA LYS A 252 18.76 0.72 -5.61
C LYS A 252 18.21 1.44 -6.84
N GLN A 253 18.03 0.75 -7.95
CA GLN A 253 17.58 1.29 -9.21
C GLN A 253 16.15 0.84 -9.53
N VAL A 254 15.43 1.71 -10.19
CA VAL A 254 14.18 1.40 -10.84
C VAL A 254 14.39 1.57 -12.34
N LYS A 255 14.02 0.59 -13.12
CA LYS A 255 14.24 0.57 -14.58
C LYS A 255 12.92 0.52 -15.33
N CYS A 256 12.88 1.24 -16.42
CA CYS A 256 11.80 1.20 -17.41
C CYS A 256 12.32 0.46 -18.64
N TRP A 257 11.62 -0.58 -19.03
CA TRP A 257 11.95 -1.45 -20.15
C TRP A 257 10.96 -1.26 -21.28
N ASP A 258 11.46 -1.23 -22.48
CA ASP A 258 10.66 -1.33 -23.70
C ASP A 258 10.66 -2.80 -24.15
N LEU A 259 9.48 -3.36 -24.32
CA LEU A 259 9.33 -4.74 -24.77
C LEU A 259 9.58 -4.91 -26.27
N GLU A 260 9.33 -3.88 -27.07
CA GLU A 260 9.54 -3.94 -28.51
C GLU A 260 11.03 -4.00 -28.85
N GLN A 261 11.82 -3.20 -28.14
CA GLN A 261 13.27 -3.15 -28.37
C GLN A 261 14.07 -4.08 -27.43
N ASN A 262 13.41 -4.63 -26.42
CA ASN A 262 14.01 -5.47 -25.36
C ASN A 262 15.20 -4.77 -24.65
N LYS A 263 15.06 -3.46 -24.39
CA LYS A 263 16.09 -2.60 -23.82
C LYS A 263 15.60 -1.76 -22.66
N VAL A 264 16.53 -1.36 -21.79
CA VAL A 264 16.26 -0.35 -20.76
C VAL A 264 16.23 1.03 -21.39
N ILE A 265 15.08 1.68 -21.39
CA ILE A 265 14.93 3.05 -21.88
C ILE A 265 15.34 4.06 -20.83
N ARG A 266 14.94 3.80 -19.57
CA ARG A 266 15.14 4.74 -18.45
C ARG A 266 15.56 4.02 -17.20
N SER A 267 16.46 4.64 -16.43
CA SER A 267 16.82 4.24 -15.08
C SER A 267 16.59 5.41 -14.14
N TYR A 268 15.96 5.14 -13.00
CA TYR A 268 15.64 6.13 -11.98
C TYR A 268 16.57 5.90 -10.79
N HIS A 269 17.34 6.94 -10.46
CA HIS A 269 18.34 6.90 -9.40
C HIS A 269 17.96 7.85 -8.27
N GLY A 270 18.17 7.43 -7.03
CA GLY A 270 17.90 8.27 -5.85
C GLY A 270 17.57 7.48 -4.59
N HIS A 271 17.17 6.21 -4.67
CA HIS A 271 17.06 5.36 -3.50
C HIS A 271 18.42 5.08 -2.87
N LEU A 272 18.48 5.18 -1.53
CA LEU A 272 19.70 4.94 -0.77
C LEU A 272 19.95 3.46 -0.51
N SER A 273 18.92 2.63 -0.61
CA SER A 273 18.98 1.19 -0.40
C SER A 273 18.07 0.44 -1.39
N GLY A 274 18.00 -0.89 -1.28
CA GLY A 274 17.19 -1.72 -2.16
C GLY A 274 15.71 -1.31 -2.21
N VAL A 275 15.11 -1.40 -3.37
CA VAL A 275 13.70 -1.06 -3.63
C VAL A 275 12.87 -2.33 -3.61
N TYR A 276 11.83 -2.39 -2.78
CA TYR A 276 11.05 -3.60 -2.53
C TYR A 276 9.72 -3.65 -3.25
N CYS A 277 9.07 -2.51 -3.40
CA CYS A 277 7.74 -2.42 -3.99
C CYS A 277 7.67 -1.29 -5.02
N LEU A 278 6.77 -1.48 -5.97
CA LEU A 278 6.53 -0.57 -7.06
C LEU A 278 5.03 -0.54 -7.38
N ALA A 279 4.50 0.63 -7.66
CA ALA A 279 3.14 0.83 -8.16
C ALA A 279 3.11 1.93 -9.21
N LEU A 280 2.19 1.81 -10.15
CA LEU A 280 1.93 2.82 -11.16
C LEU A 280 0.66 3.60 -10.83
N GLN A 281 0.69 4.90 -11.07
CA GLN A 281 -0.51 5.72 -11.08
C GLN A 281 -0.84 6.07 -12.54
N PRO A 282 -1.82 5.39 -13.14
CA PRO A 282 -2.03 5.48 -14.58
C PRO A 282 -2.50 6.87 -15.03
N THR A 283 -3.29 7.58 -14.22
CA THR A 283 -3.83 8.89 -14.60
C THR A 283 -2.79 10.02 -14.58
N LEU A 284 -1.72 9.88 -13.79
CA LEU A 284 -0.72 10.92 -13.60
C LEU A 284 0.63 10.65 -14.30
N ASP A 285 0.80 9.49 -14.92
CA ASP A 285 2.06 8.99 -15.49
C ASP A 285 3.22 9.05 -14.48
N VAL A 286 2.98 8.59 -13.26
CA VAL A 286 4.03 8.53 -12.23
C VAL A 286 4.22 7.10 -11.72
N VAL A 287 5.47 6.79 -11.40
CA VAL A 287 5.88 5.56 -10.74
C VAL A 287 6.14 5.86 -9.27
N LEU A 288 5.60 5.02 -8.41
CA LEU A 288 5.86 5.06 -6.98
C LEU A 288 6.71 3.87 -6.58
N THR A 289 7.71 4.11 -5.77
CA THR A 289 8.64 3.07 -5.34
C THR A 289 8.93 3.19 -3.87
N GLY A 290 8.85 2.09 -3.15
CA GLY A 290 9.18 2.00 -1.73
C GLY A 290 10.27 0.99 -1.48
N GLY A 291 11.11 1.25 -0.51
CA GLY A 291 12.25 0.39 -0.26
C GLY A 291 12.77 0.42 1.17
N ARG A 292 13.96 -0.14 1.33
CA ARG A 292 14.65 -0.29 2.60
C ARG A 292 15.13 1.05 3.20
N ASP A 293 15.09 2.14 2.43
CA ASP A 293 15.42 3.49 2.91
C ASP A 293 14.26 4.16 3.65
N SER A 294 13.17 3.44 3.93
CA SER A 294 11.96 3.90 4.60
C SER A 294 11.22 5.06 3.90
N VAL A 295 11.60 5.39 2.69
CA VAL A 295 11.02 6.48 1.90
C VAL A 295 10.27 5.91 0.70
N CYS A 296 9.06 6.40 0.47
CA CYS A 296 8.36 6.17 -0.79
C CYS A 296 8.65 7.34 -1.73
N ARG A 297 9.22 7.06 -2.92
CA ARG A 297 9.58 8.06 -3.92
C ARG A 297 8.60 8.05 -5.07
N VAL A 298 8.29 9.22 -5.56
CA VAL A 298 7.40 9.45 -6.69
C VAL A 298 8.23 9.97 -7.86
N TRP A 299 8.15 9.27 -8.99
CA TRP A 299 8.93 9.58 -10.18
C TRP A 299 8.01 9.92 -11.35
N ASP A 300 8.34 10.94 -12.09
CA ASP A 300 7.70 11.19 -13.37
C ASP A 300 8.29 10.24 -14.43
N ILE A 301 7.43 9.44 -15.06
CA ILE A 301 7.82 8.44 -16.05
C ILE A 301 8.60 9.07 -17.19
N ARG A 302 8.18 10.26 -17.63
CA ARG A 302 8.74 10.88 -18.83
C ARG A 302 10.08 11.58 -18.61
N THR A 303 10.22 12.24 -17.44
CA THR A 303 11.38 13.11 -17.19
C THR A 303 12.46 12.47 -16.32
N LYS A 304 12.25 11.25 -15.84
CA LYS A 304 13.14 10.50 -14.91
C LYS A 304 13.38 11.19 -13.57
N VAL A 305 12.68 12.29 -13.28
CA VAL A 305 12.95 13.10 -12.10
C VAL A 305 12.05 12.66 -10.95
N GLN A 306 12.65 12.61 -9.78
CA GLN A 306 11.91 12.47 -8.54
C GLN A 306 11.07 13.72 -8.29
N THR A 307 9.75 13.55 -8.20
CA THR A 307 8.81 14.63 -7.93
C THR A 307 8.63 14.84 -6.44
N PHE A 308 8.40 13.75 -5.70
CA PHE A 308 8.25 13.76 -4.25
C PHE A 308 9.08 12.66 -3.60
N ALA A 309 9.50 12.91 -2.36
CA ALA A 309 9.99 11.93 -1.42
C ALA A 309 9.03 11.92 -0.22
N LEU A 310 8.23 10.87 -0.11
CA LEU A 310 7.27 10.68 0.96
C LEU A 310 7.99 10.02 2.14
N SER A 311 8.50 10.84 3.04
CA SER A 311 9.23 10.41 4.23
C SER A 311 8.33 10.44 5.46
N GLY A 312 8.51 9.49 6.37
CA GLY A 312 7.74 9.42 7.61
C GLY A 312 7.55 8.03 8.17
N HIS A 313 7.88 6.96 7.42
CA HIS A 313 8.02 5.62 7.96
C HIS A 313 9.35 5.47 8.69
N ASP A 314 9.36 4.70 9.79
CA ASP A 314 10.56 4.45 10.59
C ASP A 314 11.37 3.26 10.06
N LYS A 315 10.73 2.36 9.32
CA LYS A 315 11.34 1.14 8.75
C LYS A 315 11.01 0.98 7.27
N ASP A 316 11.51 -0.10 6.69
CA ASP A 316 11.37 -0.46 5.28
C ASP A 316 9.93 -0.38 4.81
N VAL A 317 9.70 0.22 3.65
CA VAL A 317 8.41 0.20 2.94
C VAL A 317 8.35 -1.05 2.09
N CYS A 318 7.40 -1.96 2.40
CA CYS A 318 7.31 -3.26 1.76
C CYS A 318 6.25 -3.34 0.68
N SER A 319 5.19 -2.56 0.81
CA SER A 319 4.10 -2.56 -0.15
C SER A 319 3.61 -1.16 -0.42
N VAL A 320 3.21 -0.92 -1.64
CA VAL A 320 2.64 0.34 -2.09
C VAL A 320 1.53 0.05 -3.11
N PHE A 321 0.45 0.76 -3.02
CA PHE A 321 -0.56 0.77 -4.07
C PHE A 321 -1.14 2.17 -4.26
N THR A 322 -1.73 2.39 -5.42
CA THR A 322 -2.36 3.63 -5.83
C THR A 322 -3.80 3.38 -6.23
N ARG A 323 -4.60 4.43 -6.22
CA ARG A 323 -5.96 4.40 -6.76
C ARG A 323 -6.02 5.20 -8.06
N PRO A 324 -6.61 4.66 -9.12
CA PRO A 324 -6.80 5.43 -10.36
C PRO A 324 -7.78 6.59 -10.18
N THR A 325 -8.73 6.50 -9.24
CA THR A 325 -9.77 7.51 -9.00
C THR A 325 -9.31 8.70 -8.17
N ASP A 326 -8.29 8.56 -7.33
CA ASP A 326 -7.86 9.58 -6.38
C ASP A 326 -6.34 9.76 -6.43
N PRO A 327 -5.82 10.97 -6.18
CA PRO A 327 -4.38 11.21 -6.05
C PRO A 327 -3.84 10.73 -4.69
N GLN A 328 -4.27 9.55 -4.27
CA GLN A 328 -3.94 8.95 -2.99
C GLN A 328 -3.00 7.77 -3.16
N VAL A 329 -2.00 7.70 -2.31
CA VAL A 329 -1.05 6.59 -2.20
C VAL A 329 -1.16 5.97 -0.84
N VAL A 330 -1.09 4.66 -0.78
CA VAL A 330 -1.08 3.91 0.47
C VAL A 330 0.20 3.09 0.54
N THR A 331 0.92 3.22 1.64
CA THR A 331 2.17 2.49 1.88
C THR A 331 2.07 1.66 3.15
N GLY A 332 2.55 0.42 3.07
CA GLY A 332 2.67 -0.50 4.21
C GLY A 332 4.14 -0.75 4.54
N SER A 333 4.48 -0.75 5.82
CA SER A 333 5.86 -0.81 6.29
C SER A 333 6.10 -1.87 7.37
N HIS A 334 7.35 -2.22 7.53
CA HIS A 334 7.85 -3.04 8.63
C HIS A 334 7.71 -2.36 10.01
N ASP A 335 7.38 -1.06 10.07
CA ASP A 335 7.06 -0.36 11.33
C ASP A 335 5.66 -0.70 11.87
N SER A 336 4.96 -1.65 11.25
CA SER A 336 3.58 -2.06 11.54
C SER A 336 2.51 -1.01 11.26
N THR A 337 2.86 0.08 10.60
CA THR A 337 1.93 1.15 10.23
C THR A 337 1.60 1.14 8.74
N ILE A 338 0.41 1.65 8.43
CA ILE A 338 0.00 1.94 7.05
C ILE A 338 -0.22 3.45 6.97
N LYS A 339 0.40 4.10 6.00
CA LYS A 339 0.27 5.54 5.79
C LYS A 339 -0.42 5.86 4.49
N PHE A 340 -1.31 6.86 4.58
CA PHE A 340 -2.01 7.45 3.45
C PHE A 340 -1.35 8.78 3.10
N TRP A 341 -1.05 8.96 1.83
CA TRP A 341 -0.38 10.15 1.32
C TRP A 341 -1.23 10.83 0.25
N ASP A 342 -1.25 12.14 0.25
CA ASP A 342 -1.83 12.93 -0.82
C ASP A 342 -0.72 13.38 -1.78
N LEU A 343 -0.81 12.97 -3.04
CA LEU A 343 0.13 13.37 -4.08
C LEU A 343 0.06 14.85 -4.46
N ARG A 344 -1.02 15.55 -4.09
CA ARG A 344 -1.15 17.00 -4.35
C ARG A 344 -0.11 17.78 -3.55
N TYR A 345 0.09 17.38 -2.30
CA TYR A 345 0.92 18.10 -1.34
C TYR A 345 2.16 17.30 -0.89
N GLY A 346 2.24 16.01 -1.23
CA GLY A 346 3.30 15.13 -0.77
C GLY A 346 3.31 14.93 0.76
N ARG A 347 2.13 14.97 1.41
CA ARG A 347 1.99 14.90 2.86
C ARG A 347 1.21 13.67 3.30
N THR A 348 1.49 13.19 4.50
CA THR A 348 0.70 12.13 5.15
C THR A 348 -0.68 12.67 5.52
N MET A 349 -1.72 11.97 5.09
CA MET A 349 -3.12 12.28 5.44
C MET A 349 -3.55 11.54 6.71
N ALA A 350 -3.23 10.27 6.81
CA ALA A 350 -3.58 9.41 7.92
C ALA A 350 -2.53 8.34 8.16
N THR A 351 -2.42 7.88 9.39
CA THR A 351 -1.56 6.75 9.78
C THR A 351 -2.41 5.73 10.52
N LEU A 352 -2.45 4.49 10.05
CA LEU A 352 -3.15 3.39 10.67
C LEU A 352 -2.18 2.54 11.47
N THR A 353 -2.48 2.34 12.75
CA THR A 353 -1.65 1.60 13.70
C THR A 353 -2.32 0.29 14.17
N ASN A 354 -3.25 -0.22 13.39
CA ASN A 354 -4.04 -1.39 13.76
C ASN A 354 -3.24 -2.70 13.84
N HIS A 355 -2.13 -2.82 13.10
CA HIS A 355 -1.28 -3.99 13.11
C HIS A 355 -0.26 -3.96 14.25
N LYS A 356 0.04 -5.15 14.80
CA LYS A 356 1.07 -5.34 15.85
C LYS A 356 2.43 -5.78 15.28
N LYS A 357 2.43 -6.31 14.05
CA LYS A 357 3.62 -6.78 13.35
C LYS A 357 3.74 -6.10 11.99
N ALA A 358 4.87 -6.30 11.34
CA ALA A 358 5.17 -5.73 10.03
C ALA A 358 4.08 -6.00 8.99
N VAL A 359 3.69 -4.97 8.24
CA VAL A 359 2.77 -5.08 7.10
C VAL A 359 3.63 -5.33 5.86
N ARG A 360 3.54 -6.53 5.28
CA ARG A 360 4.36 -6.91 4.13
C ARG A 360 3.62 -6.84 2.81
N ALA A 361 2.33 -7.17 2.80
CA ALA A 361 1.54 -7.18 1.59
C ALA A 361 0.22 -6.42 1.78
N MET A 362 -0.20 -5.75 0.73
CA MET A 362 -1.49 -5.08 0.65
C MET A 362 -2.06 -5.28 -0.74
N ALA A 363 -3.38 -5.41 -0.83
CA ALA A 363 -4.09 -5.50 -2.09
C ALA A 363 -5.34 -4.62 -2.08
N LEU A 364 -5.55 -3.91 -3.18
CA LEU A 364 -6.74 -3.12 -3.45
C LEU A 364 -7.80 -4.01 -4.11
N HIS A 365 -9.06 -3.88 -3.71
CA HIS A 365 -10.15 -4.54 -4.43
C HIS A 365 -10.45 -3.79 -5.74
N PRO A 366 -10.58 -4.49 -6.89
CA PRO A 366 -10.77 -3.82 -8.18
C PRO A 366 -12.05 -2.97 -8.26
N LYS A 367 -13.16 -3.47 -7.73
CA LYS A 367 -14.49 -2.82 -7.81
C LYS A 367 -14.88 -2.04 -6.56
N GLU A 368 -14.56 -2.57 -5.36
CA GLU A 368 -14.94 -1.94 -4.09
C GLU A 368 -13.91 -0.90 -3.62
N ASN A 369 -14.41 0.16 -2.98
CA ASN A 369 -13.54 1.13 -2.29
C ASN A 369 -13.03 0.55 -0.96
N ALA A 370 -12.29 -0.54 -1.02
CA ALA A 370 -11.72 -1.22 0.12
C ALA A 370 -10.39 -1.89 -0.24
N PHE A 371 -9.53 -2.05 0.74
CA PHE A 371 -8.27 -2.75 0.59
C PHE A 371 -8.04 -3.68 1.78
N VAL A 372 -7.14 -4.60 1.59
CA VAL A 372 -6.69 -5.53 2.61
C VAL A 372 -5.21 -5.30 2.87
N SER A 373 -4.83 -5.43 4.12
CA SER A 373 -3.43 -5.46 4.56
C SER A 373 -3.14 -6.75 5.31
N ALA A 374 -2.04 -7.38 4.97
CA ALA A 374 -1.60 -8.62 5.58
C ALA A 374 -0.32 -8.45 6.38
N SER A 375 -0.35 -9.00 7.57
CA SER A 375 0.74 -9.04 8.51
C SER A 375 0.80 -10.43 9.15
N ALA A 376 1.91 -10.77 9.78
CA ALA A 376 2.04 -12.04 10.50
C ALA A 376 1.13 -12.16 11.74
N ASP A 377 0.45 -11.09 12.15
CA ASP A 377 -0.57 -11.13 13.21
C ASP A 377 -1.95 -11.48 12.69
N ASN A 378 -2.44 -10.73 11.70
CA ASN A 378 -3.78 -10.91 11.11
C ASN A 378 -3.84 -10.23 9.74
N ILE A 379 -4.88 -10.61 8.99
CA ILE A 379 -5.28 -9.94 7.76
C ILE A 379 -6.46 -9.03 8.10
N LYS A 380 -6.37 -7.76 7.71
CA LYS A 380 -7.33 -6.71 8.05
C LYS A 380 -7.89 -6.04 6.83
N LYS A 381 -9.22 -5.84 6.81
CA LYS A 381 -9.94 -5.13 5.75
C LYS A 381 -10.24 -3.70 6.17
N PHE A 382 -9.95 -2.75 5.28
CA PHE A 382 -10.17 -1.32 5.48
C PHE A 382 -11.00 -0.73 4.35
N SER A 383 -11.76 0.32 4.68
CA SER A 383 -12.52 1.11 3.71
C SER A 383 -11.70 2.30 3.22
N LEU A 384 -11.77 2.63 1.94
CA LEU A 384 -11.22 3.85 1.35
C LEU A 384 -12.32 4.91 1.22
N PRO A 385 -12.00 6.21 1.21
CA PRO A 385 -10.65 6.80 1.19
C PRO A 385 -10.04 7.04 2.58
N LYS A 386 -10.81 6.92 3.66
CA LYS A 386 -10.37 7.32 5.02
C LYS A 386 -9.50 6.28 5.74
N GLY A 387 -9.50 5.02 5.29
CA GLY A 387 -8.81 3.93 5.96
C GLY A 387 -9.56 3.42 7.20
N GLU A 388 -10.89 3.49 7.21
CA GLU A 388 -11.70 3.00 8.31
C GLU A 388 -11.59 1.46 8.41
N PHE A 389 -11.27 0.98 9.59
CA PHE A 389 -11.19 -0.45 9.84
C PHE A 389 -12.58 -1.09 9.73
N ARG A 390 -12.73 -2.15 8.95
CA ARG A 390 -13.97 -2.91 8.81
C ARG A 390 -13.99 -4.13 9.72
N HIS A 391 -13.14 -5.10 9.45
CA HIS A 391 -13.04 -6.33 10.22
C HIS A 391 -11.70 -7.05 9.98
N ASN A 392 -11.36 -7.97 10.88
CA ASN A 392 -10.30 -8.96 10.65
C ASN A 392 -10.87 -10.13 9.86
N MET A 393 -10.03 -10.82 9.11
CA MET A 393 -10.40 -12.13 8.56
C MET A 393 -10.62 -13.14 9.68
N LEU A 394 -11.55 -14.08 9.47
CA LEU A 394 -12.04 -14.98 10.53
C LEU A 394 -11.02 -16.01 10.97
N SER A 395 -10.23 -16.52 10.04
CA SER A 395 -9.18 -17.49 10.32
C SER A 395 -7.83 -16.78 10.43
N GLN A 396 -6.88 -17.36 11.12
CA GLN A 396 -5.52 -16.83 11.26
C GLN A 396 -4.53 -17.76 10.56
N GLN A 397 -3.93 -17.27 9.48
CA GLN A 397 -2.81 -17.93 8.83
C GLN A 397 -1.54 -17.68 9.66
N ARG A 398 -1.01 -18.76 10.28
CA ARG A 398 0.14 -18.67 11.19
C ARG A 398 1.47 -18.65 10.42
N ALA A 399 1.59 -17.71 9.48
CA ALA A 399 2.77 -17.51 8.68
C ALA A 399 3.02 -16.03 8.46
N THR A 400 4.21 -15.69 8.01
CA THR A 400 4.47 -14.35 7.50
C THR A 400 3.90 -14.27 6.10
N ILE A 401 2.87 -13.43 5.90
CA ILE A 401 2.19 -13.29 4.62
C ILE A 401 2.99 -12.32 3.75
N ASN A 402 3.53 -12.81 2.65
CA ASN A 402 4.33 -12.04 1.70
C ASN A 402 3.53 -11.59 0.47
N ALA A 403 2.49 -12.33 0.11
CA ALA A 403 1.69 -12.08 -1.08
C ALA A 403 0.20 -12.02 -0.75
N VAL A 404 -0.48 -11.05 -1.32
CA VAL A 404 -1.95 -10.92 -1.28
C VAL A 404 -2.42 -10.46 -2.65
N ALA A 405 -3.46 -11.08 -3.16
CA ALA A 405 -4.16 -10.65 -4.35
C ALA A 405 -5.67 -10.79 -4.17
N VAL A 406 -6.43 -9.95 -4.82
CA VAL A 406 -7.91 -9.94 -4.75
C VAL A 406 -8.46 -9.92 -6.16
N ASN A 407 -9.44 -10.79 -6.41
CA ASN A 407 -10.16 -10.86 -7.67
C ASN A 407 -11.41 -9.96 -7.64
N GLU A 408 -11.95 -9.67 -8.82
CA GLU A 408 -13.22 -8.94 -9.00
C GLU A 408 -14.43 -9.66 -8.41
N ASP A 409 -14.43 -11.00 -8.42
CA ASP A 409 -15.50 -11.86 -7.90
C ASP A 409 -15.50 -11.98 -6.37
N GLY A 410 -14.58 -11.29 -5.71
CA GLY A 410 -14.49 -11.30 -4.26
C GLY A 410 -13.73 -12.51 -3.69
N VAL A 411 -12.88 -13.16 -4.47
CA VAL A 411 -11.94 -14.16 -4.00
C VAL A 411 -10.61 -13.48 -3.69
N MET A 412 -10.15 -13.60 -2.44
CA MET A 412 -8.85 -13.12 -2.02
C MET A 412 -7.92 -14.31 -1.78
N VAL A 413 -6.69 -14.20 -2.22
CA VAL A 413 -5.63 -15.18 -1.97
C VAL A 413 -4.53 -14.57 -1.10
N THR A 414 -3.97 -15.39 -0.23
CA THR A 414 -2.82 -15.02 0.61
C THR A 414 -1.76 -16.10 0.58
N GLY A 415 -0.53 -15.71 0.29
CA GLY A 415 0.65 -16.57 0.25
C GLY A 415 1.58 -16.33 1.43
N GLY A 416 1.92 -17.41 2.14
CA GLY A 416 2.79 -17.40 3.31
C GLY A 416 4.23 -17.81 3.00
N ASP A 417 5.10 -17.45 3.91
CA ASP A 417 6.53 -17.80 3.87
C ASP A 417 6.81 -19.28 4.09
N ASN A 418 5.83 -20.00 4.64
CA ASN A 418 5.87 -21.45 4.86
C ASN A 418 5.21 -22.28 3.73
N GLY A 419 4.89 -21.66 2.60
CA GLY A 419 4.21 -22.33 1.49
C GLY A 419 2.69 -22.43 1.64
N SER A 420 2.11 -21.89 2.71
CA SER A 420 0.65 -21.89 2.87
C SER A 420 -0.02 -20.94 1.88
N LEU A 421 -0.98 -21.42 1.14
CA LEU A 421 -1.80 -20.68 0.20
C LEU A 421 -3.26 -20.80 0.63
N TRP A 422 -3.84 -19.68 1.08
CA TRP A 422 -5.19 -19.66 1.58
C TRP A 422 -6.07 -18.81 0.68
N PHE A 423 -7.32 -19.29 0.44
CA PHE A 423 -8.34 -18.58 -0.31
C PHE A 423 -9.47 -18.17 0.60
N TRP A 424 -9.93 -16.94 0.44
CA TRP A 424 -10.86 -16.26 1.31
C TRP A 424 -12.01 -15.66 0.54
N ASP A 425 -13.20 -15.73 1.12
CA ASP A 425 -14.30 -14.89 0.67
C ASP A 425 -14.14 -13.45 1.18
N TRP A 426 -14.09 -12.51 0.27
CA TRP A 426 -13.88 -11.10 0.55
C TRP A 426 -14.94 -10.47 1.44
N LYS A 427 -16.23 -10.89 1.32
CA LYS A 427 -17.36 -10.29 2.04
C LYS A 427 -17.39 -10.74 3.48
N SER A 428 -17.28 -12.02 3.73
CA SER A 428 -17.37 -12.61 5.07
C SER A 428 -16.03 -12.73 5.79
N GLY A 429 -14.92 -12.73 5.06
CA GLY A 429 -13.60 -13.00 5.61
C GLY A 429 -13.39 -14.46 6.02
N HIS A 430 -14.18 -15.39 5.48
CA HIS A 430 -14.06 -16.82 5.72
C HIS A 430 -13.05 -17.44 4.75
N SER A 431 -12.14 -18.27 5.25
CA SER A 431 -11.25 -19.07 4.40
C SER A 431 -11.98 -20.33 3.95
N PHE A 432 -12.31 -20.42 2.67
CA PHE A 432 -13.00 -21.59 2.12
C PHE A 432 -12.04 -22.69 1.66
N GLN A 433 -10.79 -22.35 1.33
CA GLN A 433 -9.77 -23.30 0.96
C GLN A 433 -8.44 -22.97 1.63
N GLN A 434 -7.76 -23.99 2.09
CA GLN A 434 -6.41 -23.93 2.66
C GLN A 434 -5.57 -24.98 1.92
N ALA A 435 -4.54 -24.52 1.24
CA ALA A 435 -3.62 -25.35 0.48
C ALA A 435 -2.18 -25.10 0.93
N GLU A 436 -1.33 -26.07 0.76
CA GLU A 436 0.11 -25.95 0.90
C GLU A 436 0.75 -26.25 -0.45
N THR A 437 1.76 -25.48 -0.80
CA THR A 437 2.46 -25.66 -2.06
C THR A 437 3.43 -26.84 -1.95
N ILE A 438 3.48 -27.64 -3.00
CA ILE A 438 4.43 -28.76 -3.12
C ILE A 438 5.70 -28.22 -3.76
N VAL A 439 6.82 -28.30 -3.05
CA VAL A 439 8.14 -27.89 -3.53
C VAL A 439 8.59 -28.77 -4.69
N GLN A 440 9.27 -28.20 -5.68
CA GLN A 440 9.79 -29.01 -6.79
C GLN A 440 10.84 -30.02 -6.32
N PRO A 441 10.92 -31.18 -6.94
CA PRO A 441 11.94 -32.18 -6.61
C PRO A 441 13.35 -31.62 -6.73
N GLY A 442 14.15 -31.80 -5.67
CA GLY A 442 15.53 -31.29 -5.59
C GLY A 442 15.70 -29.94 -4.91
N SER A 443 14.62 -29.24 -4.55
CA SER A 443 14.66 -28.07 -3.68
C SER A 443 14.43 -28.47 -2.22
N LEU A 444 14.86 -27.61 -1.29
CA LEU A 444 14.66 -27.82 0.14
C LEU A 444 13.20 -27.51 0.53
N GLU A 445 12.64 -28.22 1.49
CA GLU A 445 11.30 -27.92 2.04
C GLU A 445 11.18 -26.50 2.59
N SER A 446 12.28 -25.92 3.07
CA SER A 446 12.35 -24.52 3.51
C SER A 446 12.18 -23.51 2.36
N GLU A 447 12.27 -23.92 1.11
CA GLU A 447 12.05 -23.11 -0.08
C GLU A 447 10.59 -23.12 -0.57
N ALA A 448 9.65 -23.59 0.24
CA ALA A 448 8.21 -23.57 -0.08
C ALA A 448 7.58 -22.16 -0.09
N GLY A 449 8.30 -21.12 0.38
CA GLY A 449 7.75 -19.77 0.58
C GLY A 449 7.19 -19.15 -0.68
N ILE A 450 5.96 -18.59 -0.59
CA ILE A 450 5.30 -17.84 -1.66
C ILE A 450 5.67 -16.37 -1.48
N TYR A 451 6.26 -15.76 -2.52
CA TYR A 451 6.69 -14.36 -2.47
C TYR A 451 5.77 -13.39 -3.21
N ALA A 452 5.12 -13.84 -4.27
CA ALA A 452 4.20 -13.01 -5.03
C ALA A 452 3.02 -13.82 -5.53
N ALA A 453 1.87 -13.18 -5.62
CA ALA A 453 0.65 -13.72 -6.21
C ALA A 453 -0.06 -12.61 -6.98
N CYS A 454 -0.60 -12.93 -8.13
CA CYS A 454 -1.37 -12.00 -8.95
C CYS A 454 -2.44 -12.75 -9.72
N TYR A 455 -3.66 -12.18 -9.72
CA TYR A 455 -4.70 -12.63 -10.62
C TYR A 455 -4.50 -12.04 -12.02
N ASP A 456 -5.00 -12.72 -13.00
CA ASP A 456 -5.12 -12.18 -14.35
C ASP A 456 -6.23 -11.09 -14.41
N GLN A 457 -6.32 -10.36 -15.52
CA GLN A 457 -7.31 -9.29 -15.67
C GLN A 457 -8.76 -9.80 -15.64
N THR A 458 -8.99 -11.05 -16.04
CA THR A 458 -10.32 -11.68 -16.02
C THR A 458 -10.66 -12.30 -14.66
N GLY A 459 -9.68 -12.43 -13.76
CA GLY A 459 -9.85 -13.08 -12.47
C GLY A 459 -9.94 -14.61 -12.52
N SER A 460 -9.90 -15.22 -13.71
CA SER A 460 -10.06 -16.67 -13.91
C SER A 460 -8.80 -17.48 -13.64
N ARG A 461 -7.65 -16.82 -13.60
CA ARG A 461 -6.34 -17.44 -13.39
C ARG A 461 -5.57 -16.74 -12.30
N LEU A 462 -4.87 -17.50 -11.50
CA LEU A 462 -3.94 -16.99 -10.49
C LEU A 462 -2.55 -17.52 -10.79
N VAL A 463 -1.56 -16.66 -10.66
CA VAL A 463 -0.14 -17.03 -10.73
C VAL A 463 0.50 -16.81 -9.38
N THR A 464 1.17 -17.82 -8.85
CA THR A 464 2.00 -17.74 -7.63
C THR A 464 3.47 -17.94 -7.99
N CYS A 465 4.32 -17.17 -7.35
CA CYS A 465 5.76 -17.19 -7.51
C CYS A 465 6.42 -17.61 -6.20
N GLU A 466 7.28 -18.60 -6.26
CA GLU A 466 7.77 -19.30 -5.09
C GLU A 466 9.29 -19.26 -4.94
N ALA A 467 9.75 -19.57 -3.74
CA ALA A 467 11.18 -19.64 -3.41
C ALA A 467 11.88 -20.84 -4.09
N ASP A 468 11.14 -21.89 -4.41
CA ASP A 468 11.64 -23.06 -5.13
C ASP A 468 11.96 -22.79 -6.60
N LYS A 469 11.94 -21.53 -7.04
CA LYS A 469 12.21 -21.07 -8.42
C LYS A 469 11.13 -21.44 -9.42
N THR A 470 9.98 -21.95 -8.97
CA THR A 470 8.84 -22.30 -9.82
C THR A 470 7.81 -21.19 -9.86
N ILE A 471 7.05 -21.19 -10.93
CA ILE A 471 5.86 -20.37 -11.13
C ILE A 471 4.70 -21.33 -11.29
N LYS A 472 3.69 -21.23 -10.42
CA LYS A 472 2.51 -22.08 -10.47
C LYS A 472 1.30 -21.30 -10.94
N MET A 473 0.55 -21.88 -11.85
CA MET A 473 -0.67 -21.31 -12.39
C MET A 473 -1.87 -22.09 -11.88
N TRP A 474 -2.82 -21.36 -11.31
CA TRP A 474 -4.02 -21.89 -10.66
C TRP A 474 -5.26 -21.49 -11.44
N LYS A 475 -6.27 -22.36 -11.44
CA LYS A 475 -7.58 -22.14 -12.03
C LYS A 475 -8.65 -22.69 -11.10
N GLU A 476 -9.86 -22.15 -11.18
CA GLU A 476 -11.01 -22.72 -10.49
C GLU A 476 -11.34 -24.13 -11.02
N ASP A 477 -11.79 -24.99 -10.15
CA ASP A 477 -12.23 -26.34 -10.53
C ASP A 477 -13.61 -26.28 -11.17
N GLU A 478 -13.67 -26.46 -12.49
CA GLU A 478 -14.90 -26.44 -13.28
C GLU A 478 -15.89 -27.54 -12.91
N ASN A 479 -15.42 -28.64 -12.28
CA ASN A 479 -16.22 -29.80 -11.89
C ASN A 479 -16.74 -29.68 -10.45
N ALA A 480 -16.35 -28.66 -9.70
CA ALA A 480 -16.77 -28.50 -8.32
C ALA A 480 -18.21 -27.97 -8.24
N THR A 481 -19.01 -28.58 -7.41
CA THR A 481 -20.39 -28.15 -7.09
C THR A 481 -20.53 -27.91 -5.59
N PRO A 482 -21.53 -27.13 -5.14
CA PRO A 482 -21.79 -26.95 -3.71
C PRO A 482 -22.06 -28.26 -2.95
N GLU A 483 -22.47 -29.29 -3.66
CA GLU A 483 -22.72 -30.63 -3.09
C GLU A 483 -21.43 -31.39 -2.83
N THR A 484 -20.46 -31.32 -3.77
CA THR A 484 -19.16 -31.98 -3.63
C THR A 484 -18.23 -31.26 -2.66
N HIS A 485 -18.35 -29.93 -2.59
CA HIS A 485 -17.55 -29.04 -1.73
C HIS A 485 -18.46 -28.17 -0.86
N PRO A 486 -19.10 -28.72 0.19
CA PRO A 486 -20.02 -27.98 1.02
C PRO A 486 -19.30 -26.91 1.84
N LEU A 487 -19.95 -25.77 2.00
CA LEU A 487 -19.45 -24.64 2.75
C LEU A 487 -19.50 -24.94 4.27
N ASN A 488 -18.35 -25.15 4.90
CA ASN A 488 -18.22 -25.34 6.34
C ASN A 488 -18.03 -24.01 7.07
N PHE A 489 -19.11 -23.24 7.22
CA PHE A 489 -19.05 -21.97 7.92
C PHE A 489 -19.60 -22.05 9.35
N ARG A 490 -18.80 -21.57 10.29
CA ARG A 490 -19.23 -21.33 11.68
C ARG A 490 -19.12 -19.84 11.98
N PRO A 491 -20.26 -19.15 12.22
CA PRO A 491 -20.21 -17.75 12.55
C PRO A 491 -19.43 -17.51 13.85
N PRO A 492 -18.67 -16.41 13.97
CA PRO A 492 -17.98 -16.06 15.19
C PRO A 492 -19.01 -15.90 16.33
N LYS A 493 -18.69 -16.43 17.53
CA LYS A 493 -19.59 -16.42 18.70
C LYS A 493 -19.85 -15.00 19.22
N GLU A 494 -18.95 -14.06 18.99
CA GLU A 494 -19.06 -12.66 19.39
C GLU A 494 -18.54 -11.75 18.28
N ILE A 495 -19.34 -10.75 17.92
CA ILE A 495 -18.87 -9.62 17.13
C ILE A 495 -18.16 -8.70 18.10
N ARG A 496 -16.84 -8.83 18.26
CA ARG A 496 -16.05 -7.87 19.00
C ARG A 496 -16.05 -6.56 18.25
N ARG A 497 -16.77 -5.59 18.76
CA ARG A 497 -16.72 -4.20 18.31
C ARG A 497 -15.46 -3.57 18.92
N PHE A 498 -14.61 -3.00 18.09
CA PHE A 498 -13.48 -2.20 18.50
C PHE A 498 -13.77 -0.73 18.21
#